data_dbc8e6bfb52aba1a2c5fed03f7a4802c
#
_entry.id   dbc8e6bfb52aba1a2c5fed03f7a4802c
#
_cell.length_a   1.000
_cell.length_b   1.000
_cell.length_c   1.000
_cell.angle_alpha   90.00
_cell.angle_beta   90.00
_cell.angle_gamma   90.00
#
_symmetry.space_group_name_H-M   'P 1'
#
loop_
_entity.id
_entity.type
_entity.pdbx_description
1 polymer ?
#
loop_
_entity_poly.entity_id
_entity_poly.type
_entity_poly.pdbx_seq_one_letter_code
_entity_poly.pdbx_strand_id
1 'polypeptide(L)'
;MSGRQSRDPDQTMPEDAHTTSQPLRNRKAVLITGCSSGIGLQAAKTLHNRGYQVFASARNASDVERLSALGLTALQLDLDNASSIENALEEVLQTTGGKLYGLFNNGGFGQAGAVEDLPTQALREQFETLVFGWHELTRRVIPVMRQQAEGRIIQNSSVLGFAAMPYRGAYNAAKFAIEGLSDTLRLELRSSNI
;
A
#
# COMPACT_ATOMS: atom_id res chain seq x y z
N MET A 1 -46.91 -10.38 42.35
CA MET A 1 -45.74 -9.64 42.96
C MET A 1 -44.56 -9.86 42.06
N SER A 2 -44.28 -8.86 41.23
CA SER A 2 -43.24 -8.91 40.18
C SER A 2 -42.01 -8.15 40.68
N GLY A 3 -40.91 -8.87 40.89
CA GLY A 3 -39.63 -8.30 41.25
C GLY A 3 -38.84 -7.91 39.99
N ARG A 4 -38.70 -6.62 39.71
CA ARG A 4 -37.77 -6.10 38.71
C ARG A 4 -36.35 -6.07 39.35
N GLN A 5 -35.45 -6.84 38.83
CA GLN A 5 -34.01 -6.71 39.08
C GLN A 5 -33.47 -5.53 38.26
N SER A 6 -32.96 -4.51 38.96
CA SER A 6 -32.22 -3.40 38.40
C SER A 6 -30.85 -3.85 37.88
N ARG A 7 -30.55 -3.57 36.64
CA ARG A 7 -29.19 -3.76 36.07
C ARG A 7 -28.31 -2.61 36.50
N ASP A 8 -27.16 -2.94 37.04
CA ASP A 8 -26.08 -2.06 37.43
C ASP A 8 -25.40 -1.48 36.18
N PRO A 9 -25.23 -0.13 36.04
CA PRO A 9 -24.69 0.49 34.83
C PRO A 9 -23.16 0.63 34.82
N ASP A 10 -22.41 -0.01 35.73
CA ASP A 10 -20.94 0.17 35.83
C ASP A 10 -20.20 -1.15 35.55
N GLN A 11 -20.32 -1.68 34.32
CA GLN A 11 -19.36 -2.63 33.78
C GLN A 11 -18.51 -1.94 32.74
N THR A 12 -17.46 -1.28 33.18
CA THR A 12 -16.33 -0.87 32.37
C THR A 12 -15.74 -2.11 31.67
N MET A 13 -15.85 -2.14 30.35
CA MET A 13 -15.20 -3.13 29.50
C MET A 13 -13.68 -3.08 29.73
N PRO A 14 -12.99 -4.21 29.87
CA PRO A 14 -11.55 -4.20 30.00
C PRO A 14 -10.95 -3.67 28.68
N GLU A 15 -10.09 -2.65 28.79
CA GLU A 15 -9.19 -2.22 27.74
C GLU A 15 -8.27 -3.38 27.38
N ASP A 16 -8.48 -4.01 26.23
CA ASP A 16 -7.62 -5.05 25.68
C ASP A 16 -6.24 -4.44 25.33
N ALA A 17 -5.39 -4.35 26.33
CA ALA A 17 -3.96 -4.09 26.21
C ALA A 17 -3.26 -5.32 25.61
N HIS A 18 -3.51 -5.62 24.33
CA HIS A 18 -2.69 -6.56 23.58
C HIS A 18 -1.43 -5.87 23.03
N THR A 19 -0.54 -5.48 23.93
CA THR A 19 0.85 -5.19 23.60
C THR A 19 1.60 -6.51 23.50
N THR A 20 1.46 -7.23 22.39
CA THR A 20 2.30 -8.40 22.12
C THR A 20 3.68 -7.92 21.73
N SER A 21 4.62 -8.04 22.67
CA SER A 21 6.07 -7.80 22.46
C SER A 21 6.70 -8.94 21.64
N GLN A 22 6.25 -9.17 20.42
CA GLN A 22 6.99 -10.03 19.49
C GLN A 22 8.24 -9.29 19.02
N PRO A 23 9.42 -9.95 19.01
CA PRO A 23 10.62 -9.36 18.47
C PRO A 23 10.37 -8.95 17.00
N LEU A 24 10.91 -7.80 16.56
CA LEU A 24 10.69 -7.21 15.24
C LEU A 24 10.90 -8.23 14.08
N ARG A 25 11.82 -9.18 14.23
CA ARG A 25 12.12 -10.25 13.26
C ARG A 25 10.98 -11.23 13.00
N ASN A 26 9.96 -11.32 13.86
CA ASN A 26 8.80 -12.22 13.70
C ASN A 26 7.54 -11.52 13.23
N ARG A 27 7.59 -10.20 13.01
CA ARG A 27 6.43 -9.44 12.53
C ARG A 27 6.32 -9.56 11.02
N LYS A 28 5.10 -9.65 10.49
CA LYS A 28 4.86 -9.61 9.06
C LYS A 28 5.23 -8.23 8.50
N ALA A 29 6.16 -8.20 7.55
CA ALA A 29 6.63 -6.97 6.92
C ALA A 29 5.65 -6.51 5.82
N VAL A 30 5.35 -5.23 5.78
CA VAL A 30 4.46 -4.61 4.78
C VAL A 30 5.10 -3.35 4.22
N LEU A 31 5.25 -3.29 2.91
CA LEU A 31 5.67 -2.08 2.18
C LEU A 31 4.43 -1.33 1.66
N ILE A 32 4.36 -0.04 1.94
CA ILE A 32 3.26 0.83 1.51
C ILE A 32 3.83 2.00 0.73
N THR A 33 3.35 2.21 -0.50
CA THR A 33 3.76 3.34 -1.32
C THR A 33 2.88 4.57 -1.09
N GLY A 34 3.46 5.78 -1.19
CA GLY A 34 2.72 7.03 -1.10
C GLY A 34 2.16 7.34 0.28
N CYS A 35 2.99 7.23 1.32
CA CYS A 35 2.61 7.46 2.71
C CYS A 35 2.71 8.93 3.15
N SER A 36 3.04 9.87 2.26
CA SER A 36 3.17 11.29 2.63
C SER A 36 1.86 11.87 3.19
N SER A 37 0.69 11.34 2.81
CA SER A 37 -0.61 11.80 3.29
C SER A 37 -1.72 10.76 3.06
N GLY A 38 -2.95 11.09 3.42
CA GLY A 38 -4.17 10.36 3.03
C GLY A 38 -4.19 8.89 3.43
N ILE A 39 -4.64 8.05 2.48
CA ILE A 39 -4.88 6.61 2.70
C ILE A 39 -3.58 5.89 3.07
N GLY A 40 -2.47 6.16 2.38
CA GLY A 40 -1.18 5.51 2.65
C GLY A 40 -0.66 5.78 4.04
N LEU A 41 -0.70 7.04 4.50
CA LEU A 41 -0.30 7.42 5.85
C LEU A 41 -1.17 6.75 6.92
N GLN A 42 -2.50 6.77 6.72
CA GLN A 42 -3.41 6.18 7.69
C GLN A 42 -3.25 4.64 7.75
N ALA A 43 -3.09 3.99 6.60
CA ALA A 43 -2.80 2.56 6.54
C ALA A 43 -1.49 2.21 7.25
N ALA A 44 -0.42 3.00 7.03
CA ALA A 44 0.86 2.81 7.67
C ALA A 44 0.76 2.87 9.20
N LYS A 45 0.11 3.92 9.74
CA LYS A 45 -0.13 4.07 11.18
C LYS A 45 -0.97 2.92 11.74
N THR A 46 -2.05 2.55 11.06
CA THR A 46 -2.96 1.50 11.53
C THR A 46 -2.28 0.14 11.57
N LEU A 47 -1.53 -0.23 10.53
CA LEU A 47 -0.80 -1.50 10.49
C LEU A 47 0.36 -1.53 11.50
N HIS A 48 1.08 -0.41 11.66
CA HIS A 48 2.11 -0.28 12.69
C HIS A 48 1.54 -0.53 14.09
N ASN A 49 0.43 0.11 14.44
CA ASN A 49 -0.24 -0.07 15.73
C ASN A 49 -0.80 -1.50 15.94
N ARG A 50 -1.08 -2.21 14.85
CA ARG A 50 -1.47 -3.64 14.88
C ARG A 50 -0.29 -4.60 14.95
N GLY A 51 0.94 -4.10 15.07
CA GLY A 51 2.13 -4.91 15.26
C GLY A 51 2.80 -5.41 13.99
N TYR A 52 2.42 -4.93 12.80
CA TYR A 52 3.17 -5.20 11.57
C TYR A 52 4.49 -4.41 11.55
N GLN A 53 5.49 -4.96 10.86
CA GLN A 53 6.69 -4.21 10.49
C GLN A 53 6.39 -3.41 9.22
N VAL A 54 6.05 -2.14 9.37
CA VAL A 54 5.62 -1.29 8.27
C VAL A 54 6.78 -0.49 7.71
N PHE A 55 6.98 -0.60 6.41
CA PHE A 55 7.86 0.26 5.62
C PHE A 55 7.00 1.29 4.89
N ALA A 56 7.01 2.51 5.38
CA ALA A 56 6.21 3.61 4.83
C ALA A 56 7.05 4.41 3.84
N SER A 57 6.69 4.44 2.56
CA SER A 57 7.50 5.14 1.58
C SER A 57 6.90 6.45 1.09
N ALA A 58 7.77 7.38 0.76
CA ALA A 58 7.43 8.65 0.12
C ALA A 58 8.50 9.02 -0.92
N ARG A 59 8.10 9.82 -1.92
CA ARG A 59 9.01 10.26 -2.98
C ARG A 59 10.03 11.30 -2.50
N ASN A 60 9.59 12.25 -1.69
CA ASN A 60 10.42 13.37 -1.25
C ASN A 60 11.11 13.05 0.08
N ALA A 61 12.38 13.41 0.22
CA ALA A 61 13.16 13.19 1.45
C ALA A 61 12.53 13.87 2.68
N SER A 62 11.96 15.07 2.54
CA SER A 62 11.26 15.76 3.63
C SER A 62 10.03 15.01 4.15
N ASP A 63 9.33 14.28 3.27
CA ASP A 63 8.22 13.41 3.66
C ASP A 63 8.71 12.17 4.39
N VAL A 64 9.85 11.60 3.97
CA VAL A 64 10.51 10.47 4.66
C VAL A 64 10.91 10.86 6.08
N GLU A 65 11.55 12.03 6.25
CA GLU A 65 11.90 12.56 7.58
C GLU A 65 10.67 12.72 8.47
N ARG A 66 9.58 13.27 7.93
CA ARG A 66 8.32 13.44 8.66
C ARG A 66 7.68 12.11 9.05
N LEU A 67 7.72 11.09 8.20
CA LEU A 67 7.25 9.75 8.51
C LEU A 67 8.10 9.10 9.60
N SER A 68 9.43 9.27 9.56
CA SER A 68 10.35 8.80 10.61
C SER A 68 10.07 9.48 11.95
N ALA A 69 9.79 10.77 11.96
CA ALA A 69 9.42 11.51 13.17
C ALA A 69 8.09 11.02 13.80
N LEU A 70 7.23 10.34 13.02
CA LEU A 70 6.02 9.67 13.52
C LEU A 70 6.28 8.26 14.08
N GLY A 71 7.54 7.82 14.14
CA GLY A 71 7.94 6.49 14.64
C GLY A 71 7.76 5.36 13.62
N LEU A 72 7.54 5.67 12.34
CA LEU A 72 7.44 4.69 11.27
C LEU A 72 8.83 4.39 10.67
N THR A 73 9.07 3.17 10.24
CA THR A 73 10.22 2.87 9.38
C THR A 73 9.92 3.47 7.99
N ALA A 74 10.59 4.57 7.67
CA ALA A 74 10.34 5.31 6.46
C ALA A 74 11.50 5.16 5.47
N LEU A 75 11.19 5.09 4.16
CA LEU A 75 12.16 4.99 3.09
C LEU A 75 11.75 5.83 1.88
N GLN A 76 12.74 6.22 1.08
CA GLN A 76 12.50 6.95 -0.15
C GLN A 76 12.16 5.97 -1.28
N LEU A 77 11.03 6.21 -1.97
CA LEU A 77 10.62 5.45 -3.14
C LEU A 77 9.90 6.36 -4.13
N ASP A 78 10.49 6.48 -5.31
CA ASP A 78 9.89 7.12 -6.47
C ASP A 78 9.45 6.05 -7.46
N LEU A 79 8.14 5.97 -7.73
CA LEU A 79 7.55 4.98 -8.63
C LEU A 79 7.90 5.22 -10.11
N ASP A 80 8.34 6.42 -10.45
CA ASP A 80 8.75 6.78 -11.81
C ASP A 80 10.25 6.48 -12.06
N ASN A 81 10.93 5.88 -11.07
CA ASN A 81 12.36 5.58 -11.13
C ASN A 81 12.65 4.13 -10.73
N ALA A 82 13.03 3.32 -11.72
CA ALA A 82 13.30 1.89 -11.51
C ALA A 82 14.43 1.62 -10.50
N SER A 83 15.48 2.44 -10.46
CA SER A 83 16.56 2.31 -9.48
C SER A 83 16.09 2.68 -8.07
N SER A 84 15.21 3.66 -7.93
CA SER A 84 14.60 3.99 -6.63
C SER A 84 13.74 2.84 -6.11
N ILE A 85 12.97 2.20 -6.97
CA ILE A 85 12.16 1.01 -6.64
C ILE A 85 13.07 -0.14 -6.17
N GLU A 86 14.16 -0.40 -6.89
CA GLU A 86 15.11 -1.46 -6.58
C GLU A 86 15.79 -1.23 -5.23
N ASN A 87 16.37 -0.06 -5.02
CA ASN A 87 17.04 0.32 -3.77
C ASN A 87 16.10 0.24 -2.57
N ALA A 88 14.86 0.74 -2.71
CA ALA A 88 13.86 0.68 -1.65
C ALA A 88 13.50 -0.77 -1.29
N LEU A 89 13.32 -1.64 -2.29
CA LEU A 89 13.04 -3.05 -2.05
C LEU A 89 14.23 -3.78 -1.42
N GLU A 90 15.45 -3.50 -1.84
CA GLU A 90 16.66 -4.05 -1.24
C GLU A 90 16.80 -3.68 0.23
N GLU A 91 16.56 -2.42 0.59
CA GLU A 91 16.57 -1.95 1.99
C GLU A 91 15.54 -2.71 2.84
N VAL A 92 14.30 -2.89 2.32
CA VAL A 92 13.27 -3.69 2.97
C VAL A 92 13.74 -5.12 3.19
N LEU A 93 14.27 -5.78 2.16
CA LEU A 93 14.68 -7.17 2.23
C LEU A 93 15.91 -7.39 3.14
N GLN A 94 16.87 -6.48 3.15
CA GLN A 94 18.00 -6.50 4.08
C GLN A 94 17.51 -6.40 5.53
N THR A 95 16.57 -5.50 5.82
CA THR A 95 16.04 -5.28 7.15
C THR A 95 15.18 -6.46 7.65
N THR A 96 14.50 -7.16 6.74
CA THR A 96 13.55 -8.25 7.08
C THR A 96 14.15 -9.64 6.96
N GLY A 97 15.41 -9.77 6.57
CA GLY A 97 16.03 -11.06 6.28
C GLY A 97 15.44 -11.75 5.05
N GLY A 98 15.16 -10.98 4.00
CA GLY A 98 14.67 -11.46 2.72
C GLY A 98 13.15 -11.74 2.68
N LYS A 99 12.35 -11.17 3.60
CA LYS A 99 10.91 -11.43 3.69
C LYS A 99 10.08 -10.17 3.48
N LEU A 100 8.98 -10.31 2.74
CA LEU A 100 7.97 -9.26 2.59
C LEU A 100 6.58 -9.89 2.46
N TYR A 101 5.76 -9.74 3.49
CA TYR A 101 4.41 -10.32 3.52
C TYR A 101 3.40 -9.53 2.70
N GLY A 102 3.45 -8.19 2.76
CA GLY A 102 2.46 -7.33 2.13
C GLY A 102 3.07 -6.24 1.27
N LEU A 103 2.47 -6.00 0.12
CA LEU A 103 2.69 -4.83 -0.72
C LEU A 103 1.38 -4.08 -0.87
N PHE A 104 1.36 -2.78 -0.51
CA PHE A 104 0.24 -1.90 -0.78
C PHE A 104 0.67 -0.81 -1.76
N ASN A 105 0.35 -1.00 -3.03
CA ASN A 105 0.49 -0.01 -4.09
C ASN A 105 -0.60 1.06 -3.94
N ASN A 106 -0.23 2.21 -3.36
CA ASN A 106 -1.12 3.32 -3.09
C ASN A 106 -0.60 4.64 -3.65
N GLY A 107 0.72 4.79 -3.78
CA GLY A 107 1.33 6.03 -4.28
C GLY A 107 0.88 6.37 -5.69
N GLY A 108 0.43 7.60 -5.88
CA GLY A 108 -0.03 8.08 -7.18
C GLY A 108 -0.75 9.42 -7.09
N PHE A 109 -1.16 9.90 -8.25
CA PHE A 109 -1.90 11.16 -8.40
C PHE A 109 -2.98 10.98 -9.47
N GLY A 110 -3.87 11.94 -9.62
CA GLY A 110 -4.91 11.95 -10.64
C GLY A 110 -4.79 13.16 -11.55
N GLN A 111 -4.36 12.96 -12.79
CA GLN A 111 -4.32 14.00 -13.82
C GLN A 111 -5.75 14.38 -14.23
N ALA A 112 -6.08 15.65 -14.09
CA ALA A 112 -7.33 16.23 -14.56
C ALA A 112 -7.14 16.92 -15.92
N GLY A 113 -8.18 16.96 -16.73
CA GLY A 113 -8.24 17.63 -18.02
C GLY A 113 -9.22 16.99 -18.99
N ALA A 114 -9.78 17.75 -19.91
CA ALA A 114 -10.56 17.20 -21.01
C ALA A 114 -9.64 16.34 -21.89
N VAL A 115 -10.14 15.22 -22.40
CA VAL A 115 -9.31 14.28 -23.17
C VAL A 115 -8.75 14.95 -24.43
N GLU A 116 -9.54 15.82 -25.09
CA GLU A 116 -9.14 16.56 -26.28
C GLU A 116 -8.02 17.58 -26.02
N ASP A 117 -7.94 18.13 -24.80
CA ASP A 117 -6.93 19.11 -24.40
C ASP A 117 -5.73 18.50 -23.68
N LEU A 118 -5.79 17.19 -23.36
CA LEU A 118 -4.78 16.52 -22.55
C LEU A 118 -3.53 16.20 -23.40
N PRO A 119 -2.36 16.81 -23.12
CA PRO A 119 -1.14 16.46 -23.82
C PRO A 119 -0.81 14.97 -23.64
N THR A 120 -0.33 14.31 -24.69
CA THR A 120 0.12 12.90 -24.61
C THR A 120 1.14 12.69 -23.49
N GLN A 121 1.97 13.68 -23.19
CA GLN A 121 2.95 13.61 -22.12
C GLN A 121 2.30 13.47 -20.73
N ALA A 122 1.22 14.21 -20.45
CA ALA A 122 0.47 14.09 -19.20
C ALA A 122 -0.18 12.68 -19.05
N LEU A 123 -0.64 12.10 -20.15
CA LEU A 123 -1.11 10.71 -20.14
C LEU A 123 0.03 9.72 -19.82
N ARG A 124 1.22 9.91 -20.41
CA ARG A 124 2.39 9.08 -20.12
C ARG A 124 2.81 9.17 -18.65
N GLU A 125 2.89 10.36 -18.09
CA GLU A 125 3.25 10.57 -16.67
C GLU A 125 2.25 9.89 -15.73
N GLN A 126 0.94 9.95 -16.06
CA GLN A 126 -0.08 9.23 -15.29
C GLN A 126 0.12 7.72 -15.33
N PHE A 127 0.47 7.16 -16.49
CA PHE A 127 0.75 5.74 -16.67
C PHE A 127 2.09 5.34 -16.04
N GLU A 128 3.11 6.19 -16.13
CA GLU A 128 4.42 5.91 -15.54
C GLU A 128 4.29 5.59 -14.05
N THR A 129 3.65 6.47 -13.30
CA THR A 129 3.47 6.27 -11.86
C THR A 129 2.53 5.11 -11.54
N LEU A 130 1.30 5.12 -12.11
CA LEU A 130 0.23 4.22 -11.66
C LEU A 130 0.29 2.83 -12.29
N VAL A 131 0.74 2.73 -13.54
CA VAL A 131 0.74 1.44 -14.26
C VAL A 131 2.13 0.83 -14.23
N PHE A 132 3.12 1.53 -14.76
CA PHE A 132 4.46 0.98 -14.92
C PHE A 132 5.21 0.89 -13.58
N GLY A 133 5.16 1.92 -12.74
CA GLY A 133 5.80 1.90 -11.43
C GLY A 133 5.20 0.84 -10.50
N TRP A 134 3.87 0.72 -10.44
CA TRP A 134 3.22 -0.33 -9.66
C TRP A 134 3.52 -1.72 -10.21
N HIS A 135 3.53 -1.89 -11.53
CA HIS A 135 3.90 -3.14 -12.16
C HIS A 135 5.34 -3.53 -11.84
N GLU A 136 6.29 -2.60 -11.98
CA GLU A 136 7.71 -2.83 -11.71
C GLU A 136 7.95 -3.29 -10.27
N LEU A 137 7.36 -2.61 -9.29
CA LEU A 137 7.45 -2.99 -7.88
C LEU A 137 6.78 -4.34 -7.63
N THR A 138 5.59 -4.57 -8.19
CA THR A 138 4.83 -5.81 -8.03
C THR A 138 5.61 -7.01 -8.56
N ARG A 139 6.16 -6.93 -9.79
CA ARG A 139 6.91 -8.03 -10.40
C ARG A 139 8.18 -8.39 -9.62
N ARG A 140 8.82 -7.40 -8.95
CA ARG A 140 10.01 -7.64 -8.11
C ARG A 140 9.67 -8.27 -6.77
N VAL A 141 8.48 -8.00 -6.23
CA VAL A 141 8.02 -8.54 -4.94
C VAL A 141 7.51 -9.99 -5.06
N ILE A 142 6.90 -10.36 -6.19
CA ILE A 142 6.33 -11.70 -6.40
C ILE A 142 7.33 -12.84 -6.14
N PRO A 143 8.58 -12.83 -6.65
CA PRO A 143 9.54 -13.88 -6.37
C PRO A 143 9.83 -14.07 -4.88
N VAL A 144 9.91 -12.97 -4.12
CA VAL A 144 10.10 -12.98 -2.67
C VAL A 144 8.92 -13.68 -1.98
N MET A 145 7.69 -13.31 -2.34
CA MET A 145 6.48 -13.92 -1.80
C MET A 145 6.34 -15.39 -2.18
N ARG A 146 6.74 -15.78 -3.40
CA ARG A 146 6.77 -17.19 -3.81
C ARG A 146 7.77 -18.02 -3.01
N GLN A 147 8.97 -17.49 -2.76
CA GLN A 147 9.99 -18.17 -1.97
C GLN A 147 9.55 -18.41 -0.53
N GLN A 148 8.82 -17.49 0.07
CA GLN A 148 8.28 -17.63 1.44
C GLN A 148 6.93 -18.36 1.50
N ALA A 149 6.33 -18.70 0.34
CA ALA A 149 5.05 -19.38 0.17
C ALA A 149 3.85 -18.62 0.79
N GLU A 150 3.97 -17.34 0.98
CA GLU A 150 2.86 -16.47 1.41
C GLU A 150 3.06 -15.02 0.95
N GLY A 151 1.99 -14.30 0.67
CA GLY A 151 2.04 -12.88 0.35
C GLY A 151 0.67 -12.25 0.18
N ARG A 152 0.61 -10.93 0.20
CA ARG A 152 -0.61 -10.17 -0.12
C ARG A 152 -0.22 -8.92 -0.89
N ILE A 153 -0.80 -8.75 -2.07
CA ILE A 153 -0.62 -7.58 -2.91
C ILE A 153 -1.95 -6.84 -3.00
N ILE A 154 -1.95 -5.59 -2.60
CA ILE A 154 -3.12 -4.72 -2.68
C ILE A 154 -2.82 -3.61 -3.67
N GLN A 155 -3.67 -3.50 -4.69
CA GLN A 155 -3.66 -2.40 -5.65
C GLN A 155 -4.76 -1.41 -5.26
N ASN A 156 -4.39 -0.20 -4.83
CA ASN A 156 -5.36 0.84 -4.48
C ASN A 156 -5.99 1.42 -5.74
N SER A 157 -6.96 0.71 -6.28
CA SER A 157 -7.68 1.13 -7.47
C SER A 157 -8.66 2.28 -7.18
N SER A 158 -9.72 2.38 -7.93
CA SER A 158 -10.73 3.44 -7.82
C SER A 158 -12.05 2.95 -8.42
N VAL A 159 -13.17 3.56 -8.04
CA VAL A 159 -14.40 3.46 -8.82
C VAL A 159 -14.17 3.84 -10.29
N LEU A 160 -13.19 4.69 -10.56
CA LEU A 160 -12.77 5.07 -11.91
C LEU A 160 -11.94 3.99 -12.63
N GLY A 161 -11.80 2.82 -12.05
CA GLY A 161 -11.30 1.60 -12.70
C GLY A 161 -12.40 0.80 -13.41
N PHE A 162 -13.70 1.09 -13.19
CA PHE A 162 -14.83 0.46 -13.91
C PHE A 162 -15.87 1.47 -14.40
N ALA A 163 -15.85 2.72 -13.96
CA ALA A 163 -16.76 3.77 -14.42
C ALA A 163 -15.97 5.01 -14.82
N ALA A 164 -16.30 5.60 -15.96
CA ALA A 164 -15.64 6.81 -16.42
C ALA A 164 -16.23 8.06 -15.78
N MET A 165 -15.40 9.06 -15.53
CA MET A 165 -15.79 10.39 -15.07
C MET A 165 -15.25 11.44 -16.05
N PRO A 166 -16.02 12.47 -16.41
CA PRO A 166 -15.55 13.57 -17.24
C PRO A 166 -14.31 14.24 -16.64
N TYR A 167 -13.42 14.72 -17.48
CA TYR A 167 -12.18 15.42 -17.11
C TYR A 167 -11.19 14.57 -16.30
N ARG A 168 -11.29 13.24 -16.33
CA ARG A 168 -10.40 12.29 -15.67
C ARG A 168 -9.85 11.21 -16.61
N GLY A 169 -9.80 11.48 -17.91
CA GLY A 169 -9.48 10.47 -18.93
C GLY A 169 -8.17 9.73 -18.69
N ALA A 170 -7.09 10.42 -18.36
CA ALA A 170 -5.79 9.79 -18.06
C ALA A 170 -5.86 8.89 -16.83
N TYR A 171 -6.48 9.37 -15.75
CA TYR A 171 -6.64 8.60 -14.52
C TYR A 171 -7.58 7.41 -14.70
N ASN A 172 -8.71 7.58 -15.39
CA ASN A 172 -9.61 6.48 -15.75
C ASN A 172 -8.86 5.39 -16.51
N ALA A 173 -8.14 5.75 -17.57
CA ALA A 173 -7.40 4.80 -18.39
C ALA A 173 -6.36 4.01 -17.57
N ALA A 174 -5.59 4.71 -16.72
CA ALA A 174 -4.62 4.06 -15.84
C ALA A 174 -5.29 3.11 -14.83
N LYS A 175 -6.43 3.50 -14.22
CA LYS A 175 -7.14 2.66 -13.26
C LYS A 175 -7.80 1.44 -13.92
N PHE A 176 -8.36 1.57 -15.13
CA PHE A 176 -8.81 0.42 -15.92
C PHE A 176 -7.65 -0.54 -16.25
N ALA A 177 -6.48 -0.01 -16.60
CA ALA A 177 -5.29 -0.85 -16.83
C ALA A 177 -4.87 -1.61 -15.57
N ILE A 178 -4.92 -0.97 -14.40
CA ILE A 178 -4.64 -1.61 -13.09
C ILE A 178 -5.62 -2.74 -12.81
N GLU A 179 -6.92 -2.56 -13.06
CA GLU A 179 -7.92 -3.62 -12.87
C GLU A 179 -7.61 -4.82 -13.76
N GLY A 180 -7.36 -4.61 -15.06
CA GLY A 180 -7.01 -5.69 -15.98
C GLY A 180 -5.76 -6.46 -15.57
N LEU A 181 -4.70 -5.74 -15.16
CA LEU A 181 -3.47 -6.37 -14.64
C LEU A 181 -3.72 -7.13 -13.34
N SER A 182 -4.52 -6.56 -12.42
CA SER A 182 -4.82 -7.16 -11.12
C SER A 182 -5.64 -8.45 -11.26
N ASP A 183 -6.63 -8.46 -12.14
CA ASP A 183 -7.45 -9.64 -12.38
C ASP A 183 -6.64 -10.76 -13.04
N THR A 184 -5.78 -10.44 -14.00
CA THR A 184 -4.86 -11.40 -14.60
C THR A 184 -3.91 -11.97 -13.56
N LEU A 185 -3.27 -11.12 -12.76
CA LEU A 185 -2.33 -11.52 -11.72
C LEU A 185 -2.98 -12.43 -10.67
N ARG A 186 -4.23 -12.15 -10.28
CA ARG A 186 -4.99 -12.99 -9.35
C ARG A 186 -5.17 -14.42 -9.88
N LEU A 187 -5.41 -14.58 -11.20
CA LEU A 187 -5.51 -15.90 -11.82
C LEU A 187 -4.16 -16.62 -11.87
N GLU A 188 -3.10 -15.91 -12.19
CA GLU A 188 -1.73 -16.46 -12.29
C GLU A 188 -1.16 -16.85 -10.91
N LEU A 189 -1.53 -16.15 -9.84
CA LEU A 189 -1.02 -16.38 -8.49
C LEU A 189 -1.92 -17.29 -7.62
N ARG A 190 -3.08 -17.74 -8.11
CA ARG A 190 -4.09 -18.47 -7.31
C ARG A 190 -3.54 -19.70 -6.58
N SER A 191 -2.50 -20.35 -7.09
CA SER A 191 -1.86 -21.54 -6.49
C SER A 191 -0.66 -21.20 -5.59
N SER A 192 -0.31 -19.92 -5.45
CA SER A 192 0.94 -19.47 -4.80
C SER A 192 0.73 -18.97 -3.37
N ASN A 193 -0.51 -18.96 -2.85
CA ASN A 193 -0.86 -18.35 -1.56
C ASN A 193 -0.49 -16.85 -1.47
N ILE A 194 -0.57 -16.13 -2.62
CA ILE A 194 -0.30 -14.69 -2.74
C ILE A 194 -1.59 -13.98 -3.12
#